data_66bf8ba1f3be35ebe7fb61bb4c5679d9
#
_entry.id   66bf8ba1f3be35ebe7fb61bb4c5679d9
#
_cell.length_a   1.000
_cell.length_b   1.000
_cell.length_c   1.000
_cell.angle_alpha   90.00
_cell.angle_beta   90.00
_cell.angle_gamma   90.00
#
_symmetry.space_group_name_H-M   'P 1'
#
loop_
_entity.id
_entity.type
_entity.pdbx_description
1 polymer ?
#
loop_
_entity_poly.entity_id
_entity_poly.type
_entity_poly.pdbx_seq_one_letter_code
_entity_poly.pdbx_strand_id
1 'polypeptide(L)'
;MRNSLAAGARYIARYPARYSAVVLLGLSLAAGVQGEANPEVEINPDPLRLHLASVSAAVAPIGASAPLYHKRGDWVMPIASVTKLMTGLVVLDSGADLDEWLMVEERHFPAAANAFSRLRPGSEAPRRELLRIALMSSENYAAYLLARHHPEGYDAFIQAMNDKAQALGMTRTHFVDSSGLSDENVSTADDLLRLVNAAYASPALQELSTGGRHSVRFRKPGYTLHYGNTNPLVHSSRWDVALTKTGYLNAAGRCLVMVTEMEGEPMAVVLLNSFGTRTPLGDAGRVRRWLETGDSGQVAAAARRYEQETVSQREASGTPPSTMMAGDG
;
A
#
# COMPACT_ATOMS: atom_id res chain seq x y z
N MET A 1 -16.40 34.38 -36.50
CA MET A 1 -15.52 33.86 -37.57
C MET A 1 -14.33 33.16 -36.95
N ARG A 2 -14.27 31.84 -37.18
CA ARG A 2 -13.11 30.94 -37.28
C ARG A 2 -12.09 30.90 -36.15
N ASN A 3 -12.21 29.81 -35.41
CA ASN A 3 -11.23 28.68 -35.29
C ASN A 3 -9.92 28.96 -34.54
N SER A 4 -9.78 28.30 -33.39
CA SER A 4 -8.67 27.35 -33.22
C SER A 4 -8.99 26.39 -32.07
N LEU A 5 -9.55 25.23 -32.41
CA LEU A 5 -9.39 23.97 -31.70
C LEU A 5 -8.03 23.41 -32.11
N ALA A 6 -7.18 23.01 -31.16
CA ALA A 6 -6.25 21.90 -31.24
C ALA A 6 -5.03 22.11 -30.33
N ALA A 7 -5.04 21.55 -29.13
CA ALA A 7 -3.83 21.05 -28.47
C ALA A 7 -4.24 20.23 -27.23
N GLY A 8 -4.67 19.00 -27.43
CA GLY A 8 -5.06 18.10 -26.35
C GLY A 8 -5.04 16.64 -26.78
N ALA A 9 -3.93 16.18 -27.34
CA ALA A 9 -3.80 14.76 -27.66
C ALA A 9 -2.34 14.39 -27.89
N ARG A 10 -1.63 14.00 -26.85
CA ARG A 10 -0.39 13.19 -26.92
C ARG A 10 0.10 12.79 -25.53
N TYR A 11 -0.61 11.84 -24.88
CA TYR A 11 -0.01 11.01 -23.83
C TYR A 11 -0.87 9.76 -23.56
N ILE A 12 -1.18 9.02 -24.65
CA ILE A 12 -1.73 7.66 -24.52
C ILE A 12 -0.97 6.80 -25.53
N ALA A 13 0.13 6.23 -25.11
CA ALA A 13 0.75 5.13 -25.82
C ALA A 13 1.87 4.51 -25.00
N ARG A 14 1.52 3.52 -24.16
CA ARG A 14 2.47 2.48 -23.75
C ARG A 14 1.83 1.41 -22.88
N TYR A 15 0.65 0.89 -23.27
CA TYR A 15 0.23 -0.45 -22.86
C TYR A 15 -0.80 -0.95 -23.87
N PRO A 16 -0.48 -1.92 -24.74
CA PRO A 16 -1.49 -2.54 -25.59
C PRO A 16 -2.30 -3.56 -24.77
N ALA A 17 -3.58 -3.26 -24.56
CA ALA A 17 -4.55 -4.25 -24.13
C ALA A 17 -4.68 -5.33 -25.21
N ARG A 18 -4.30 -6.56 -24.92
CA ARG A 18 -4.58 -7.72 -25.77
C ARG A 18 -5.82 -8.45 -25.26
N TYR A 19 -6.98 -8.01 -25.71
CA TYR A 19 -8.15 -8.85 -25.74
C TYR A 19 -8.41 -9.17 -27.21
N SER A 20 -8.06 -10.38 -27.64
CA SER A 20 -8.46 -10.90 -28.95
C SER A 20 -9.68 -11.78 -28.78
N ALA A 21 -10.81 -11.30 -29.31
CA ALA A 21 -11.96 -12.15 -29.60
C ALA A 21 -11.61 -13.05 -30.78
N VAL A 22 -11.66 -14.37 -30.60
CA VAL A 22 -11.52 -15.34 -31.67
C VAL A 22 -12.92 -15.71 -32.16
N VAL A 23 -13.25 -15.33 -33.40
CA VAL A 23 -14.35 -15.93 -34.17
C VAL A 23 -13.75 -16.97 -35.07
N LEU A 24 -14.22 -18.21 -34.88
CA LEU A 24 -13.91 -19.39 -35.71
C LEU A 24 -14.68 -19.35 -37.00
N LEU A 25 -14.05 -19.67 -38.15
CA LEU A 25 -14.50 -20.64 -39.14
C LEU A 25 -13.44 -20.82 -40.24
N GLY A 26 -13.01 -22.05 -40.47
CA GLY A 26 -12.19 -22.43 -41.61
C GLY A 26 -11.56 -23.80 -41.43
N LEU A 27 -12.27 -24.86 -41.88
CA LEU A 27 -11.69 -26.17 -42.02
C LEU A 27 -10.55 -26.17 -43.07
N SER A 28 -9.39 -26.70 -42.70
CA SER A 28 -8.45 -27.30 -43.66
C SER A 28 -7.72 -28.45 -42.97
N LEU A 29 -7.86 -29.63 -43.49
CA LEU A 29 -7.08 -30.78 -43.10
C LEU A 29 -5.62 -30.58 -43.52
N ALA A 30 -4.70 -30.67 -42.58
CA ALA A 30 -3.32 -30.99 -42.81
C ALA A 30 -2.84 -31.88 -41.64
N ALA A 31 -2.33 -33.04 -41.98
CA ALA A 31 -1.92 -34.08 -41.07
C ALA A 31 -0.60 -33.73 -40.34
N GLY A 32 -0.61 -33.98 -39.03
CA GLY A 32 0.51 -34.55 -38.29
C GLY A 32 1.73 -33.70 -38.00
N VAL A 33 1.77 -33.06 -36.85
CA VAL A 33 2.77 -33.24 -35.79
C VAL A 33 2.06 -32.89 -34.49
N GLN A 34 1.71 -33.88 -33.69
CA GLN A 34 1.34 -33.71 -32.30
C GLN A 34 2.60 -33.33 -31.55
N GLY A 35 2.88 -32.02 -31.47
CA GLY A 35 3.67 -31.50 -30.37
C GLY A 35 2.79 -31.64 -29.13
N GLU A 36 3.13 -32.51 -28.22
CA GLU A 36 2.56 -32.53 -26.88
C GLU A 36 2.75 -31.14 -26.32
N ALA A 37 1.65 -30.36 -26.23
CA ALA A 37 1.61 -29.18 -25.40
C ALA A 37 1.92 -29.69 -23.98
N ASN A 38 3.09 -29.33 -23.46
CA ASN A 38 3.37 -29.46 -22.03
C ASN A 38 2.16 -28.87 -21.31
N PRO A 39 1.46 -29.60 -20.44
CA PRO A 39 0.42 -29.01 -19.65
C PRO A 39 1.06 -27.85 -18.89
N GLU A 40 0.64 -26.62 -19.15
CA GLU A 40 0.89 -25.52 -18.22
C GLU A 40 0.41 -26.03 -16.88
N VAL A 41 1.36 -26.34 -16.01
CA VAL A 41 1.07 -26.73 -14.64
C VAL A 41 0.47 -25.48 -14.02
N GLU A 42 -0.85 -25.42 -13.98
CA GLU A 42 -1.59 -24.39 -13.24
C GLU A 42 -1.19 -24.59 -11.77
N ILE A 43 -0.14 -23.88 -11.35
CA ILE A 43 0.33 -23.91 -9.97
C ILE A 43 -0.76 -23.23 -9.15
N ASN A 44 -1.71 -24.02 -8.65
CA ASN A 44 -2.61 -23.59 -7.60
C ASN A 44 -1.90 -23.86 -6.27
N PRO A 45 -1.16 -22.89 -5.72
CA PRO A 45 -0.23 -23.13 -4.63
C PRO A 45 -1.03 -23.42 -3.35
N ASP A 46 -0.74 -24.56 -2.70
CA ASP A 46 -1.35 -24.94 -1.42
C ASP A 46 -1.06 -23.87 -0.34
N PRO A 47 -2.08 -23.17 0.19
CA PRO A 47 -1.90 -22.14 1.21
C PRO A 47 -1.22 -22.66 2.48
N LEU A 48 -1.31 -23.96 2.78
CA LEU A 48 -0.69 -24.57 3.96
C LEU A 48 0.86 -24.64 3.85
N ARG A 49 1.40 -24.45 2.66
CA ARG A 49 2.84 -24.41 2.40
C ARG A 49 3.46 -23.02 2.42
N LEU A 50 2.63 -21.98 2.62
CA LEU A 50 3.14 -20.62 2.81
C LEU A 50 3.35 -20.32 4.29
N HIS A 51 4.60 -20.23 4.71
CA HIS A 51 5.00 -19.90 6.08
C HIS A 51 5.55 -18.48 6.14
N LEU A 52 4.83 -17.58 6.77
CA LEU A 52 5.23 -16.17 6.96
C LEU A 52 5.58 -15.91 8.42
N ALA A 53 6.55 -15.02 8.61
CA ALA A 53 6.98 -14.53 9.91
C ALA A 53 6.10 -13.39 10.45
N SER A 54 5.38 -12.69 9.56
CA SER A 54 4.41 -11.65 9.94
C SER A 54 3.27 -12.26 10.74
N VAL A 55 2.82 -11.58 11.78
CA VAL A 55 1.74 -12.06 12.67
C VAL A 55 0.42 -12.14 11.91
N SER A 56 0.11 -11.13 11.10
CA SER A 56 -1.05 -11.13 10.21
C SER A 56 -0.60 -10.85 8.78
N ALA A 57 -1.23 -11.51 7.82
CA ALA A 57 -0.93 -11.35 6.40
C ALA A 57 -2.12 -11.68 5.50
N ALA A 58 -2.15 -11.05 4.32
CA ALA A 58 -3.05 -11.42 3.24
C ALA A 58 -2.34 -11.26 1.88
N VAL A 59 -2.60 -12.17 0.94
CA VAL A 59 -2.04 -12.17 -0.42
C VAL A 59 -3.15 -12.45 -1.41
N ALA A 60 -3.27 -11.62 -2.44
CA ALA A 60 -4.28 -11.76 -3.47
C ALA A 60 -3.81 -11.20 -4.82
N PRO A 61 -4.25 -11.72 -5.97
CA PRO A 61 -4.20 -10.98 -7.22
C PRO A 61 -5.00 -9.66 -7.10
N ILE A 62 -4.57 -8.63 -7.80
CA ILE A 62 -5.33 -7.39 -7.86
C ILE A 62 -6.71 -7.66 -8.49
N GLY A 63 -7.76 -7.15 -7.86
CA GLY A 63 -9.15 -7.34 -8.30
C GLY A 63 -9.79 -8.67 -7.91
N ALA A 64 -9.07 -9.56 -7.24
CA ALA A 64 -9.63 -10.83 -6.77
C ALA A 64 -10.70 -10.61 -5.69
N SER A 65 -11.75 -11.42 -5.72
CA SER A 65 -12.86 -11.38 -4.75
C SER A 65 -12.50 -11.99 -3.39
N ALA A 66 -11.49 -12.85 -3.35
CA ALA A 66 -10.97 -13.50 -2.15
C ALA A 66 -9.45 -13.61 -2.19
N PRO A 67 -8.78 -13.60 -1.03
CA PRO A 67 -7.34 -13.80 -0.98
C PRO A 67 -6.96 -15.25 -1.34
N LEU A 68 -5.80 -15.43 -2.00
CA LEU A 68 -5.16 -16.74 -2.18
C LEU A 68 -4.64 -17.29 -0.85
N TYR A 69 -4.23 -16.39 0.02
CA TYR A 69 -3.71 -16.72 1.34
C TYR A 69 -4.08 -15.62 2.33
N HIS A 70 -4.50 -16.02 3.52
CA HIS A 70 -4.57 -15.14 4.68
C HIS A 70 -4.12 -15.86 5.94
N LYS A 71 -3.50 -15.13 6.83
CA LYS A 71 -3.02 -15.56 8.14
C LYS A 71 -3.50 -14.55 9.16
N ARG A 72 -4.50 -14.92 10.01
CA ARG A 72 -5.15 -13.98 10.91
C ARG A 72 -5.52 -12.67 10.19
N GLY A 73 -6.04 -12.82 8.98
CA GLY A 73 -6.34 -11.70 8.08
C GLY A 73 -7.40 -10.77 8.63
N ASP A 74 -8.22 -11.27 9.54
CA ASP A 74 -9.31 -10.59 10.24
C ASP A 74 -8.89 -9.91 11.56
N TRP A 75 -7.64 -10.04 12.01
CA TRP A 75 -7.18 -9.42 13.23
C TRP A 75 -7.01 -7.91 13.09
N VAL A 76 -7.75 -7.15 13.90
CA VAL A 76 -7.57 -5.70 13.99
C VAL A 76 -6.27 -5.40 14.75
N MET A 77 -5.42 -4.58 14.15
CA MET A 77 -4.14 -4.19 14.75
C MET A 77 -3.69 -2.81 14.23
N PRO A 78 -2.81 -2.12 14.96
CA PRO A 78 -2.24 -0.87 14.50
C PRO A 78 -1.47 -1.07 13.18
N ILE A 79 -1.64 -0.15 12.26
CA ILE A 79 -1.07 -0.25 10.90
C ILE A 79 0.04 0.75 10.62
N ALA A 80 0.33 1.60 11.59
CA ALA A 80 1.34 2.65 11.45
C ALA A 80 1.19 3.43 10.13
N SER A 81 2.29 3.77 9.49
CA SER A 81 2.31 4.58 8.27
C SER A 81 1.69 3.92 7.02
N VAL A 82 1.15 2.69 7.09
CA VAL A 82 0.29 2.16 6.02
C VAL A 82 -0.94 3.07 5.83
N THR A 83 -1.38 3.74 6.88
CA THR A 83 -2.38 4.82 6.90
C THR A 83 -2.21 5.81 5.74
N LYS A 84 -0.98 6.14 5.34
CA LYS A 84 -0.71 7.14 4.30
C LYS A 84 -1.19 6.75 2.90
N LEU A 85 -1.53 5.48 2.66
CA LEU A 85 -2.23 5.09 1.42
C LEU A 85 -3.65 5.66 1.41
N MET A 86 -4.37 5.59 2.53
CA MET A 86 -5.69 6.21 2.66
C MET A 86 -5.58 7.74 2.56
N THR A 87 -4.57 8.33 3.20
CA THR A 87 -4.29 9.77 3.05
C THR A 87 -4.12 10.16 1.58
N GLY A 88 -3.37 9.35 0.81
CA GLY A 88 -3.19 9.58 -0.62
C GLY A 88 -4.49 9.51 -1.41
N LEU A 89 -5.35 8.52 -1.13
CA LEU A 89 -6.66 8.41 -1.78
C LEU A 89 -7.54 9.63 -1.47
N VAL A 90 -7.65 10.05 -0.21
CA VAL A 90 -8.48 11.20 0.18
C VAL A 90 -7.96 12.50 -0.43
N VAL A 91 -6.63 12.70 -0.51
CA VAL A 91 -6.04 13.86 -1.21
C VAL A 91 -6.47 13.88 -2.68
N LEU A 92 -6.44 12.74 -3.37
CA LEU A 92 -6.83 12.67 -4.78
C LEU A 92 -8.34 12.83 -4.96
N ASP A 93 -9.14 12.21 -4.10
CA ASP A 93 -10.61 12.27 -4.15
C ASP A 93 -11.14 13.69 -3.88
N SER A 94 -10.41 14.50 -3.10
CA SER A 94 -10.78 15.89 -2.84
C SER A 94 -10.76 16.78 -4.10
N GLY A 95 -10.16 16.32 -5.20
CA GLY A 95 -10.00 17.09 -6.42
C GLY A 95 -9.06 18.29 -6.30
N ALA A 96 -8.34 18.43 -5.16
CA ALA A 96 -7.42 19.54 -4.94
C ALA A 96 -6.26 19.50 -5.95
N ASP A 97 -5.88 20.68 -6.46
CA ASP A 97 -4.79 20.80 -7.42
C ASP A 97 -3.47 20.30 -6.81
N LEU A 98 -2.88 19.31 -7.46
CA LEU A 98 -1.61 18.72 -7.02
C LEU A 98 -0.41 19.67 -7.24
N ASP A 99 -0.53 20.64 -8.10
CA ASP A 99 0.52 21.63 -8.38
C ASP A 99 0.39 22.89 -7.50
N GLU A 100 -0.67 22.97 -6.68
CA GLU A 100 -0.83 24.02 -5.67
C GLU A 100 0.33 24.00 -4.66
N TRP A 101 0.89 25.19 -4.40
CA TRP A 101 1.94 25.38 -3.40
C TRP A 101 1.34 25.52 -2.00
N LEU A 102 1.61 24.56 -1.14
CA LEU A 102 1.15 24.52 0.23
C LEU A 102 2.23 25.04 1.16
N MET A 103 1.83 25.88 2.12
CA MET A 103 2.71 26.36 3.18
C MET A 103 2.94 25.25 4.22
N VAL A 104 4.16 25.10 4.65
CA VAL A 104 4.51 24.31 5.83
C VAL A 104 4.13 25.13 7.06
N GLU A 105 2.94 24.88 7.60
CA GLU A 105 2.43 25.53 8.81
C GLU A 105 3.24 25.10 10.04
N GLU A 106 3.18 25.83 11.12
CA GLU A 106 3.67 25.36 12.42
C GLU A 106 2.78 24.21 12.93
N ARG A 107 3.38 23.29 13.68
CA ARG A 107 2.60 22.22 14.31
C ARG A 107 1.77 22.80 15.45
N HIS A 108 0.47 22.54 15.42
CA HIS A 108 -0.43 22.89 16.51
C HIS A 108 -0.40 21.89 17.68
N PHE A 109 0.20 20.69 17.44
CA PHE A 109 0.33 19.64 18.45
C PHE A 109 1.80 19.24 18.60
N PRO A 110 2.22 18.84 19.81
CA PRO A 110 3.55 18.25 20.02
C PRO A 110 3.78 17.11 19.03
N ALA A 111 4.97 17.05 18.45
CA ALA A 111 5.34 15.89 17.66
C ALA A 111 5.37 14.67 18.57
N ALA A 112 4.77 13.56 18.14
CA ALA A 112 4.93 12.29 18.81
C ALA A 112 6.44 11.95 18.90
N ALA A 113 6.83 11.21 19.92
CA ALA A 113 8.20 10.75 20.05
C ALA A 113 8.64 10.07 18.73
N ASN A 114 9.80 10.44 18.20
CA ASN A 114 10.36 9.97 16.93
C ASN A 114 9.68 10.49 15.64
N ALA A 115 8.78 11.47 15.72
CA ALA A 115 8.18 12.13 14.56
C ALA A 115 9.00 13.34 14.08
N PHE A 116 10.33 13.19 13.98
CA PHE A 116 11.20 14.26 13.47
C PHE A 116 10.91 14.54 12.00
N SER A 117 10.83 15.82 11.65
CA SER A 117 10.70 16.30 10.27
C SER A 117 11.75 17.36 9.96
N ARG A 118 12.25 17.36 8.72
CA ARG A 118 13.19 18.36 8.19
C ARG A 118 12.47 19.51 7.48
N LEU A 119 11.14 19.44 7.36
CA LEU A 119 10.33 20.50 6.78
C LEU A 119 10.38 21.74 7.69
N ARG A 120 10.65 22.90 7.11
CA ARG A 120 10.81 24.15 7.84
C ARG A 120 9.50 24.95 7.79
N PRO A 121 8.88 25.28 8.94
CA PRO A 121 7.72 26.16 8.97
C PRO A 121 7.95 27.45 8.18
N GLY A 122 6.90 27.95 7.52
CA GLY A 122 6.94 29.11 6.63
C GLY A 122 7.42 28.81 5.21
N SER A 123 8.05 27.64 4.95
CA SER A 123 8.40 27.26 3.59
C SER A 123 7.20 26.69 2.83
N GLU A 124 7.33 26.58 1.50
CA GLU A 124 6.26 26.07 0.64
C GLU A 124 6.79 24.98 -0.28
N ALA A 125 5.92 24.00 -0.58
CA ALA A 125 6.14 22.96 -1.59
C ALA A 125 4.83 22.62 -2.32
N PRO A 126 4.87 22.11 -3.55
CA PRO A 126 3.68 21.63 -4.24
C PRO A 126 3.01 20.48 -3.47
N ARG A 127 1.69 20.40 -3.49
CA ARG A 127 0.90 19.30 -2.89
C ARG A 127 1.40 17.93 -3.36
N ARG A 128 1.67 17.78 -4.64
CA ARG A 128 2.25 16.57 -5.23
C ARG A 128 3.55 16.13 -4.55
N GLU A 129 4.43 17.09 -4.25
CA GLU A 129 5.71 16.79 -3.62
C GLU A 129 5.55 16.39 -2.16
N LEU A 130 4.63 17.03 -1.42
CA LEU A 130 4.27 16.59 -0.07
C LEU A 130 3.67 15.19 -0.07
N LEU A 131 2.79 14.88 -1.03
CA LEU A 131 2.19 13.55 -1.18
C LEU A 131 3.26 12.50 -1.53
N ARG A 132 4.17 12.82 -2.43
CA ARG A 132 5.30 11.95 -2.80
C ARG A 132 6.14 11.58 -1.59
N ILE A 133 6.59 12.55 -0.80
CA ILE A 133 7.45 12.25 0.35
C ILE A 133 6.69 11.59 1.50
N ALA A 134 5.40 11.84 1.65
CA ALA A 134 4.54 11.13 2.59
C ALA A 134 4.44 9.64 2.22
N LEU A 135 4.30 9.31 0.95
CA LEU A 135 4.19 7.93 0.47
C LEU A 135 5.55 7.22 0.43
N MET A 136 6.52 7.72 -0.35
CA MET A 136 7.78 7.03 -0.58
C MET A 136 8.71 7.01 0.63
N SER A 137 8.83 8.15 1.34
CA SER A 137 9.72 8.30 2.50
C SER A 137 9.03 8.24 3.84
N SER A 138 7.70 8.06 3.83
CA SER A 138 6.92 8.02 5.06
C SER A 138 7.00 9.30 5.90
N GLU A 139 7.16 10.46 5.26
CA GLU A 139 7.27 11.75 5.94
C GLU A 139 5.96 12.10 6.65
N ASN A 140 5.99 12.14 7.99
CA ASN A 140 4.78 12.26 8.81
C ASN A 140 4.21 13.68 8.77
N TYR A 141 5.08 14.68 8.76
CA TYR A 141 4.61 16.07 8.73
C TYR A 141 4.01 16.45 7.38
N ALA A 142 4.53 15.89 6.30
CA ALA A 142 3.90 16.05 4.99
C ALA A 142 2.48 15.46 4.96
N ALA A 143 2.26 14.28 5.53
CA ALA A 143 0.93 13.69 5.65
C ALA A 143 -0.02 14.55 6.50
N TYR A 144 0.49 15.11 7.62
CA TYR A 144 -0.28 16.05 8.44
C TYR A 144 -0.66 17.32 7.66
N LEU A 145 0.30 17.92 6.93
CA LEU A 145 0.06 19.12 6.13
C LEU A 145 -0.97 18.88 5.02
N LEU A 146 -0.93 17.73 4.36
CA LEU A 146 -1.93 17.37 3.35
C LEU A 146 -3.35 17.37 3.93
N ALA A 147 -3.52 16.84 5.15
CA ALA A 147 -4.81 16.88 5.85
C ALA A 147 -5.20 18.29 6.32
N ARG A 148 -4.22 19.07 6.80
CA ARG A 148 -4.44 20.47 7.20
C ARG A 148 -4.91 21.36 6.04
N HIS A 149 -4.37 21.12 4.86
CA HIS A 149 -4.74 21.85 3.63
C HIS A 149 -5.92 21.20 2.87
N HIS A 150 -6.71 20.36 3.54
CA HIS A 150 -8.00 19.93 3.00
C HIS A 150 -8.98 21.10 2.97
N PRO A 151 -9.82 21.23 1.93
CA PRO A 151 -10.74 22.38 1.82
C PRO A 151 -11.62 22.61 3.05
N GLU A 152 -12.04 21.52 3.72
CA GLU A 152 -12.89 21.56 4.91
C GLU A 152 -12.11 21.39 6.21
N GLY A 153 -10.78 21.37 6.16
CA GLY A 153 -9.88 21.28 7.32
C GLY A 153 -9.54 19.87 7.76
N TYR A 154 -8.74 19.79 8.84
CA TYR A 154 -8.12 18.53 9.29
C TYR A 154 -9.15 17.49 9.74
N ASP A 155 -10.14 17.89 10.55
CA ASP A 155 -11.12 16.95 11.11
C ASP A 155 -12.01 16.36 10.02
N ALA A 156 -12.42 17.18 9.03
CA ALA A 156 -13.14 16.73 7.85
C ALA A 156 -12.30 15.76 7.00
N PHE A 157 -10.97 15.95 6.93
CA PHE A 157 -10.08 15.01 6.27
C PHE A 157 -10.07 13.65 6.96
N ILE A 158 -9.97 13.62 8.30
CA ILE A 158 -10.02 12.36 9.07
C ILE A 158 -11.38 11.67 8.90
N GLN A 159 -12.47 12.44 8.92
CA GLN A 159 -13.79 11.89 8.63
C GLN A 159 -13.85 11.29 7.22
N ALA A 160 -13.33 11.98 6.20
CA ALA A 160 -13.27 11.49 4.83
C ALA A 160 -12.43 10.20 4.69
N MET A 161 -11.36 10.02 5.51
CA MET A 161 -10.61 8.76 5.56
C MET A 161 -11.49 7.60 6.05
N ASN A 162 -12.30 7.83 7.09
CA ASN A 162 -13.21 6.81 7.64
C ASN A 162 -14.39 6.53 6.69
N ASP A 163 -14.97 7.56 6.09
CA ASP A 163 -16.02 7.41 5.07
C ASP A 163 -15.54 6.62 3.86
N LYS A 164 -14.30 6.90 3.41
CA LYS A 164 -13.66 6.14 2.33
C LYS A 164 -13.43 4.68 2.73
N ALA A 165 -13.01 4.41 3.96
CA ALA A 165 -12.87 3.05 4.48
C ALA A 165 -14.21 2.30 4.42
N GLN A 166 -15.29 2.92 4.87
CA GLN A 166 -16.65 2.35 4.79
C GLN A 166 -17.07 2.09 3.33
N ALA A 167 -16.85 3.06 2.44
CA ALA A 167 -17.18 2.93 1.02
C ALA A 167 -16.41 1.79 0.34
N LEU A 168 -15.20 1.48 0.79
CA LEU A 168 -14.39 0.35 0.33
C LEU A 168 -14.76 -0.97 1.02
N GLY A 169 -15.71 -0.97 1.97
CA GLY A 169 -16.09 -2.15 2.74
C GLY A 169 -15.04 -2.57 3.77
N MET A 170 -14.18 -1.64 4.20
CA MET A 170 -13.16 -1.86 5.24
C MET A 170 -13.79 -1.73 6.64
N THR A 171 -14.63 -2.70 6.99
CA THR A 171 -15.51 -2.63 8.16
C THR A 171 -14.80 -2.76 9.52
N ARG A 172 -13.53 -3.11 9.51
CA ARG A 172 -12.69 -3.25 10.71
C ARG A 172 -11.52 -2.27 10.71
N THR A 173 -11.70 -1.14 10.04
CA THR A 173 -10.67 -0.10 9.87
C THR A 173 -11.13 1.21 10.47
N HIS A 174 -10.25 1.86 11.21
CA HIS A 174 -10.49 3.17 11.79
C HIS A 174 -9.25 4.04 11.73
N PHE A 175 -9.44 5.34 11.45
CA PHE A 175 -8.39 6.35 11.36
C PHE A 175 -8.68 7.49 12.31
N VAL A 176 -7.66 7.92 13.07
CA VAL A 176 -7.71 9.09 13.96
C VAL A 176 -6.67 10.15 13.56
N ASP A 177 -5.69 9.80 12.74
CA ASP A 177 -4.72 10.72 12.16
C ASP A 177 -4.34 10.35 10.72
N SER A 178 -3.81 11.31 9.97
CA SER A 178 -3.43 11.16 8.56
C SER A 178 -2.06 10.51 8.34
N SER A 179 -1.26 10.32 9.38
CA SER A 179 0.13 9.88 9.28
C SER A 179 0.37 8.43 9.73
N GLY A 180 -0.50 7.93 10.61
CA GLY A 180 -0.34 6.64 11.29
C GLY A 180 0.64 6.71 12.45
N LEU A 181 0.77 7.85 13.12
CA LEU A 181 1.55 8.00 14.35
C LEU A 181 0.78 7.51 15.57
N SER A 182 -0.56 7.55 15.54
CA SER A 182 -1.40 6.94 16.55
C SER A 182 -1.50 5.44 16.33
N ASP A 183 -1.44 4.66 17.40
CA ASP A 183 -1.73 3.23 17.42
C ASP A 183 -3.24 2.93 17.36
N GLU A 184 -4.09 3.95 17.48
CA GLU A 184 -5.53 3.89 17.22
C GLU A 184 -5.88 3.87 15.73
N ASN A 185 -4.92 4.16 14.82
CA ASN A 185 -5.07 3.88 13.41
C ASN A 185 -4.94 2.37 13.19
N VAL A 186 -6.08 1.71 13.11
CA VAL A 186 -6.17 0.24 13.08
C VAL A 186 -6.84 -0.26 11.81
N SER A 187 -6.47 -1.46 11.39
CA SER A 187 -7.08 -2.18 10.27
C SER A 187 -6.81 -3.68 10.39
N THR A 188 -7.30 -4.43 9.43
CA THR A 188 -7.01 -5.85 9.24
C THR A 188 -6.26 -6.07 7.92
N ALA A 189 -5.56 -7.20 7.78
CA ALA A 189 -4.89 -7.49 6.51
C ALA A 189 -5.91 -7.67 5.36
N ASP A 190 -7.08 -8.22 5.65
CA ASP A 190 -8.15 -8.39 4.67
C ASP A 190 -8.75 -7.03 4.22
N ASP A 191 -8.97 -6.09 5.15
CA ASP A 191 -9.40 -4.73 4.80
C ASP A 191 -8.32 -3.98 4.02
N LEU A 192 -7.06 -4.16 4.38
CA LEU A 192 -5.96 -3.53 3.66
C LEU A 192 -5.81 -4.03 2.22
N LEU A 193 -6.24 -5.26 1.88
CA LEU A 193 -6.33 -5.67 0.47
C LEU A 193 -7.30 -4.77 -0.31
N ARG A 194 -8.43 -4.36 0.29
CA ARG A 194 -9.37 -3.42 -0.35
C ARG A 194 -8.74 -2.04 -0.56
N LEU A 195 -8.02 -1.54 0.45
CA LEU A 195 -7.27 -0.29 0.34
C LEU A 195 -6.21 -0.35 -0.77
N VAL A 196 -5.47 -1.47 -0.83
CA VAL A 196 -4.44 -1.69 -1.85
C VAL A 196 -5.03 -1.72 -3.25
N ASN A 197 -6.16 -2.42 -3.46
CA ASN A 197 -6.84 -2.44 -4.75
C ASN A 197 -7.26 -1.03 -5.17
N ALA A 198 -7.87 -0.24 -4.26
CA ALA A 198 -8.26 1.14 -4.53
C ALA A 198 -7.05 2.04 -4.84
N ALA A 199 -5.97 1.92 -4.07
CA ALA A 199 -4.75 2.70 -4.28
C ALA A 199 -4.04 2.32 -5.58
N TYR A 200 -4.00 1.03 -5.93
CA TYR A 200 -3.41 0.54 -7.17
C TYR A 200 -4.17 0.99 -8.41
N ALA A 201 -5.47 1.21 -8.32
CA ALA A 201 -6.26 1.79 -9.42
C ALA A 201 -5.85 3.23 -9.77
N SER A 202 -5.04 3.90 -8.93
CA SER A 202 -4.56 5.26 -9.15
C SER A 202 -3.12 5.28 -9.69
N PRO A 203 -2.88 5.64 -10.96
CA PRO A 203 -1.53 5.78 -11.51
C PRO A 203 -0.67 6.79 -10.73
N ALA A 204 -1.30 7.83 -10.17
CA ALA A 204 -0.61 8.82 -9.34
C ALA A 204 -0.05 8.19 -8.06
N LEU A 205 -0.82 7.35 -7.36
CA LEU A 205 -0.34 6.69 -6.14
C LEU A 205 0.74 5.65 -6.46
N GLN A 206 0.63 4.94 -7.58
CA GLN A 206 1.67 4.04 -8.05
C GLN A 206 2.99 4.80 -8.23
N GLU A 207 2.98 5.86 -9.04
CA GLU A 207 4.17 6.70 -9.32
C GLU A 207 4.76 7.30 -8.03
N LEU A 208 3.91 7.91 -7.18
CA LEU A 208 4.35 8.65 -6.01
C LEU A 208 4.88 7.75 -4.89
N SER A 209 4.46 6.48 -4.82
CA SER A 209 4.89 5.53 -3.79
C SER A 209 6.14 4.73 -4.15
N THR A 210 6.49 4.59 -5.44
CA THR A 210 7.52 3.65 -5.91
C THR A 210 8.84 4.30 -6.32
N GLY A 211 8.91 5.64 -6.37
CA GLY A 211 10.16 6.33 -6.64
C GLY A 211 11.26 5.91 -5.64
N GLY A 212 12.45 5.52 -6.14
CA GLY A 212 13.55 5.06 -5.29
C GLY A 212 14.20 6.20 -4.50
N ARG A 213 14.48 7.33 -5.19
CA ARG A 213 15.04 8.56 -4.62
C ARG A 213 14.39 9.76 -5.26
N HIS A 214 14.21 10.82 -4.47
CA HIS A 214 13.63 12.06 -4.96
C HIS A 214 14.18 13.28 -4.21
N SER A 215 14.21 14.44 -4.89
CA SER A 215 14.67 15.70 -4.31
C SER A 215 13.57 16.73 -4.43
N VAL A 216 13.09 17.22 -3.30
CA VAL A 216 12.06 18.26 -3.23
C VAL A 216 12.72 19.61 -3.02
N ARG A 217 12.38 20.58 -3.87
CA ARG A 217 12.77 21.98 -3.74
C ARG A 217 11.65 22.76 -3.07
N PHE A 218 11.97 23.35 -1.94
CA PHE A 218 11.12 24.27 -1.20
C PHE A 218 11.42 25.73 -1.57
N ARG A 219 10.44 26.60 -1.35
CA ARG A 219 10.60 28.06 -1.50
C ARG A 219 10.17 28.78 -0.21
N LYS A 220 10.61 29.99 0.02
CA LYS A 220 10.24 30.89 1.15
C LYS A 220 10.51 30.31 2.56
N PRO A 221 11.77 29.97 2.95
CA PRO A 221 13.03 30.11 2.24
C PRO A 221 13.28 28.99 1.24
N GLY A 222 14.18 29.25 0.27
CA GLY A 222 14.61 28.26 -0.70
C GLY A 222 15.60 27.27 -0.10
N TYR A 223 15.29 25.96 -0.18
CA TYR A 223 16.20 24.84 0.17
C TYR A 223 15.76 23.56 -0.54
N THR A 224 16.63 22.56 -0.53
CA THR A 224 16.32 21.24 -1.14
C THR A 224 16.52 20.15 -0.10
N LEU A 225 15.59 19.20 -0.05
CA LEU A 225 15.71 17.99 0.75
C LEU A 225 15.73 16.76 -0.15
N HIS A 226 16.55 15.79 0.22
CA HIS A 226 16.66 14.51 -0.47
C HIS A 226 15.97 13.42 0.35
N TYR A 227 15.18 12.60 -0.34
CA TYR A 227 14.39 11.52 0.20
C TYR A 227 14.69 10.20 -0.50
N GLY A 228 14.63 9.10 0.25
CA GLY A 228 14.72 7.74 -0.26
C GLY A 228 13.47 6.94 0.06
N ASN A 229 13.18 5.95 -0.74
CA ASN A 229 12.06 5.06 -0.45
C ASN A 229 12.35 4.19 0.77
N THR A 230 11.33 4.02 1.62
CA THR A 230 11.43 3.19 2.83
C THR A 230 11.36 1.69 2.54
N ASN A 231 10.88 1.29 1.36
CA ASN A 231 10.93 -0.09 0.89
C ASN A 231 12.17 -0.33 0.01
N PRO A 232 13.19 -1.10 0.47
CA PRO A 232 14.38 -1.35 -0.32
C PRO A 232 14.13 -2.17 -1.60
N LEU A 233 13.00 -2.87 -1.71
CA LEU A 233 12.67 -3.69 -2.88
C LEU A 233 12.51 -2.85 -4.15
N VAL A 234 12.14 -1.57 -4.03
CA VAL A 234 12.04 -0.65 -5.19
C VAL A 234 13.39 -0.38 -5.88
N HIS A 235 14.50 -0.68 -5.20
CA HIS A 235 15.86 -0.54 -5.76
C HIS A 235 16.38 -1.83 -6.38
N SER A 236 15.64 -2.92 -6.27
CA SER A 236 16.07 -4.24 -6.75
C SER A 236 15.49 -4.53 -8.11
N SER A 237 16.34 -4.80 -9.09
CA SER A 237 15.93 -5.19 -10.45
C SER A 237 15.12 -6.50 -10.52
N ARG A 238 15.09 -7.26 -9.42
CA ARG A 238 14.28 -8.49 -9.32
C ARG A 238 12.83 -8.24 -8.91
N TRP A 239 12.47 -7.01 -8.56
CA TRP A 239 11.15 -6.63 -8.09
C TRP A 239 10.58 -5.52 -8.97
N ASP A 240 9.44 -5.77 -9.59
CA ASP A 240 8.64 -4.75 -10.25
C ASP A 240 7.56 -4.28 -9.27
N VAL A 241 7.94 -3.32 -8.41
CA VAL A 241 7.05 -2.80 -7.38
C VAL A 241 6.20 -1.69 -7.97
N ALA A 242 4.91 -1.94 -8.11
CA ALA A 242 3.95 -1.00 -8.71
C ALA A 242 3.21 -0.13 -7.67
N LEU A 243 3.17 -0.54 -6.41
CA LEU A 243 2.65 0.26 -5.28
C LEU A 243 3.34 -0.20 -4.01
N THR A 244 3.68 0.71 -3.08
CA THR A 244 4.20 0.26 -1.78
C THR A 244 4.01 1.27 -0.66
N LYS A 245 3.88 0.75 0.58
CA LYS A 245 3.99 1.51 1.81
C LYS A 245 4.51 0.64 2.95
N THR A 246 5.51 1.14 3.66
CA THR A 246 5.99 0.54 4.90
C THR A 246 5.42 1.26 6.12
N GLY A 247 5.34 0.57 7.25
CA GLY A 247 4.94 1.13 8.54
C GLY A 247 5.79 0.61 9.68
N TYR A 248 5.94 1.41 10.73
CA TYR A 248 6.53 1.00 12.00
C TYR A 248 6.06 1.88 13.15
N LEU A 249 5.54 1.24 14.18
CA LEU A 249 5.39 1.72 15.55
C LEU A 249 5.74 0.57 16.49
N ASN A 250 6.05 0.86 17.75
CA ASN A 250 6.27 -0.21 18.72
C ASN A 250 5.05 -1.12 18.85
N ALA A 251 3.84 -0.54 18.87
CA ALA A 251 2.59 -1.27 18.95
C ALA A 251 2.23 -2.04 17.66
N ALA A 252 2.61 -1.49 16.48
CA ALA A 252 2.30 -2.07 15.18
C ALA A 252 3.32 -3.13 14.71
N GLY A 253 4.53 -3.16 15.30
CA GLY A 253 5.64 -3.87 14.69
C GLY A 253 5.99 -3.33 13.29
N ARG A 254 6.67 -4.12 12.47
CA ARG A 254 6.96 -3.75 11.08
C ARG A 254 5.81 -4.16 10.17
N CYS A 255 5.36 -3.23 9.34
CA CYS A 255 4.32 -3.45 8.35
C CYS A 255 4.86 -3.18 6.94
N LEU A 256 4.40 -3.95 5.98
CA LEU A 256 4.65 -3.75 4.56
C LEU A 256 3.38 -4.05 3.78
N VAL A 257 3.03 -3.11 2.92
CA VAL A 257 2.00 -3.31 1.90
C VAL A 257 2.65 -3.02 0.55
N MET A 258 2.44 -3.90 -0.42
CA MET A 258 2.96 -3.70 -1.77
C MET A 258 2.14 -4.41 -2.82
N VAL A 259 2.18 -3.89 -4.04
CA VAL A 259 1.79 -4.59 -5.26
C VAL A 259 3.03 -4.78 -6.11
N THR A 260 3.24 -5.99 -6.58
CA THR A 260 4.36 -6.35 -7.44
C THR A 260 3.94 -7.46 -8.39
N GLU A 261 4.56 -7.53 -9.56
CA GLU A 261 4.31 -8.62 -10.49
C GLU A 261 4.92 -9.93 -9.96
N MET A 262 4.11 -10.98 -9.93
CA MET A 262 4.52 -12.36 -9.62
C MET A 262 3.74 -13.29 -10.55
N GLU A 263 4.45 -14.23 -11.20
CA GLU A 263 3.86 -15.18 -12.18
C GLU A 263 2.99 -14.50 -13.26
N GLY A 264 3.42 -13.31 -13.72
CA GLY A 264 2.74 -12.55 -14.78
C GLY A 264 1.50 -11.79 -14.33
N GLU A 265 1.19 -11.77 -13.03
CA GLU A 265 0.03 -11.06 -12.47
C GLU A 265 0.43 -10.06 -11.38
N PRO A 266 -0.26 -8.91 -11.28
CA PRO A 266 -0.07 -7.97 -10.18
C PRO A 266 -0.66 -8.54 -8.89
N MET A 267 0.23 -8.84 -7.94
CA MET A 267 -0.09 -9.43 -6.64
C MET A 267 -0.03 -8.38 -5.53
N ALA A 268 -1.12 -8.25 -4.79
CA ALA A 268 -1.18 -7.51 -3.53
C ALA A 268 -0.63 -8.37 -2.39
N VAL A 269 0.31 -7.82 -1.63
CA VAL A 269 0.91 -8.44 -0.45
C VAL A 269 0.76 -7.50 0.73
N VAL A 270 0.07 -7.95 1.78
CA VAL A 270 -0.12 -7.24 3.05
C VAL A 270 0.54 -8.06 4.17
N LEU A 271 1.48 -7.45 4.86
CA LEU A 271 2.26 -8.05 5.95
C LEU A 271 2.21 -7.12 7.16
N LEU A 272 1.66 -7.59 8.26
CA LEU A 272 1.47 -6.80 9.48
C LEU A 272 2.18 -7.43 10.67
N ASN A 273 2.69 -6.59 11.54
CA ASN A 273 3.34 -6.95 12.79
C ASN A 273 4.45 -8.00 12.59
N SER A 274 5.46 -7.62 11.83
CA SER A 274 6.62 -8.46 11.57
C SER A 274 7.78 -8.13 12.51
N PHE A 275 8.52 -9.17 12.91
CA PHE A 275 9.75 -9.04 13.71
C PHE A 275 10.89 -8.42 12.91
N GLY A 276 11.44 -7.31 13.39
CA GLY A 276 12.66 -6.73 12.83
C GLY A 276 12.50 -6.14 11.42
N THR A 277 13.52 -5.42 10.98
CA THR A 277 13.46 -4.56 9.78
C THR A 277 13.41 -5.35 8.46
N ARG A 278 14.05 -6.53 8.42
CA ARG A 278 14.17 -7.34 7.19
C ARG A 278 13.09 -8.40 7.04
N THR A 279 12.33 -8.65 8.08
CA THR A 279 11.33 -9.76 8.09
C THR A 279 10.24 -9.57 7.05
N PRO A 280 9.61 -8.37 6.90
CA PRO A 280 8.61 -8.17 5.86
C PRO A 280 9.17 -8.39 4.44
N LEU A 281 10.44 -8.00 4.21
CA LEU A 281 11.10 -8.21 2.91
C LEU A 281 11.35 -9.71 2.65
N GLY A 282 11.74 -10.45 3.70
CA GLY A 282 11.88 -11.91 3.66
C GLY A 282 10.55 -12.60 3.38
N ASP A 283 9.47 -12.12 4.00
CA ASP A 283 8.12 -12.65 3.78
C ASP A 283 7.63 -12.38 2.35
N ALA A 284 7.88 -11.19 1.80
CA ALA A 284 7.61 -10.91 0.38
C ALA A 284 8.35 -11.91 -0.53
N GLY A 285 9.60 -12.24 -0.21
CA GLY A 285 10.37 -13.26 -0.91
C GLY A 285 9.80 -14.68 -0.75
N ARG A 286 9.22 -15.01 0.42
CA ARG A 286 8.53 -16.28 0.67
C ARG A 286 7.25 -16.40 -0.14
N VAL A 287 6.47 -15.33 -0.23
CA VAL A 287 5.27 -15.27 -1.08
C VAL A 287 5.65 -15.57 -2.54
N ARG A 288 6.64 -14.86 -3.06
CA ARG A 288 7.11 -15.09 -4.43
C ARG A 288 7.54 -16.55 -4.64
N ARG A 289 8.41 -17.06 -3.79
CA ARG A 289 8.89 -18.44 -3.89
C ARG A 289 7.74 -19.46 -3.81
N TRP A 290 6.76 -19.22 -2.95
CA TRP A 290 5.59 -20.08 -2.81
C TRP A 290 4.77 -20.11 -4.10
N LEU A 291 4.55 -18.97 -4.75
CA LEU A 291 3.87 -18.90 -6.04
C LEU A 291 4.66 -19.62 -7.14
N GLU A 292 5.99 -19.43 -7.18
CA GLU A 292 6.88 -20.02 -8.20
C GLU A 292 7.09 -21.53 -8.01
N THR A 293 7.11 -22.05 -6.78
CA THR A 293 7.57 -23.42 -6.48
C THR A 293 6.61 -24.26 -5.64
N GLY A 294 5.50 -23.67 -5.18
CA GLY A 294 4.57 -24.31 -4.23
C GLY A 294 5.09 -24.42 -2.80
N ASP A 295 6.27 -23.87 -2.46
CA ASP A 295 6.87 -23.94 -1.12
C ASP A 295 7.59 -22.63 -0.74
N SER A 296 7.24 -22.05 0.40
CA SER A 296 7.83 -20.77 0.86
C SER A 296 9.21 -20.91 1.51
N GLY A 297 9.63 -22.11 1.86
CA GLY A 297 10.77 -22.34 2.74
C GLY A 297 10.49 -21.99 4.21
N GLN A 298 11.54 -22.02 5.02
CA GLN A 298 11.42 -21.89 6.49
C GLN A 298 11.50 -20.45 6.97
N VAL A 299 10.80 -20.15 8.06
CA VAL A 299 10.89 -18.91 8.83
C VAL A 299 11.99 -19.05 9.89
N ALA A 300 12.79 -17.99 10.10
CA ALA A 300 13.81 -17.95 11.12
C ALA A 300 13.25 -18.14 12.55
N ALA A 301 13.97 -18.87 13.40
CA ALA A 301 13.52 -19.23 14.75
C ALA A 301 13.16 -17.99 15.62
N ALA A 302 13.93 -16.91 15.51
CA ALA A 302 13.65 -15.66 16.26
C ALA A 302 12.31 -15.03 15.83
N ALA A 303 11.99 -15.05 14.54
CA ALA A 303 10.74 -14.50 14.03
C ALA A 303 9.54 -15.38 14.41
N ARG A 304 9.71 -16.70 14.44
CA ARG A 304 8.66 -17.61 14.95
C ARG A 304 8.39 -17.40 16.43
N ARG A 305 9.42 -17.21 17.24
CA ARG A 305 9.24 -16.90 18.69
C ARG A 305 8.48 -15.60 18.89
N TYR A 306 8.88 -14.55 18.20
CA TYR A 306 8.17 -13.27 18.26
C TYR A 306 6.68 -13.41 17.91
N GLU A 307 6.36 -14.14 16.85
CA GLU A 307 4.98 -14.43 16.47
C GLU A 307 4.24 -15.16 17.59
N GLN A 308 4.81 -16.23 18.12
CA GLN A 308 4.21 -17.04 19.20
C GLN A 308 3.95 -16.19 20.45
N GLU A 309 4.94 -15.38 20.87
CA GLU A 309 4.81 -14.47 22.01
C GLU A 309 3.70 -13.44 21.78
N THR A 310 3.64 -12.83 20.57
CA THR A 310 2.62 -11.85 20.23
C THR A 310 1.22 -12.45 20.22
N VAL A 311 1.07 -13.66 19.67
CA VAL A 311 -0.21 -14.38 19.65
C VAL A 311 -0.64 -14.72 21.08
N SER A 312 0.24 -15.30 21.90
CA SER A 312 -0.07 -15.67 23.29
C SER A 312 -0.43 -14.45 24.14
N GLN A 313 0.27 -13.33 23.98
CA GLN A 313 -0.05 -12.09 24.69
C GLN A 313 -1.44 -11.56 24.33
N ARG A 314 -1.81 -11.61 23.04
CA ARG A 314 -3.12 -11.17 22.58
C ARG A 314 -4.24 -12.07 23.09
N GLU A 315 -4.05 -13.39 23.06
CA GLU A 315 -5.01 -14.35 23.60
C GLU A 315 -5.20 -14.17 25.12
N ALA A 316 -4.11 -13.94 25.87
CA ALA A 316 -4.15 -13.68 27.30
C ALA A 316 -4.84 -12.35 27.66
N SER A 317 -4.77 -11.34 26.80
CA SER A 317 -5.45 -10.05 27.02
C SER A 317 -6.96 -10.10 26.78
N GLY A 318 -7.49 -11.23 26.31
CA GLY A 318 -8.91 -11.38 26.02
C GLY A 318 -9.41 -10.46 24.91
N THR A 319 -8.50 -9.89 24.11
CA THR A 319 -8.88 -9.02 23.00
C THR A 319 -9.57 -9.87 21.93
N PRO A 320 -10.92 -9.84 21.81
CA PRO A 320 -11.60 -10.63 20.80
C PRO A 320 -11.17 -10.18 19.40
N PRO A 321 -11.30 -11.01 18.37
CA PRO A 321 -11.35 -10.51 17.02
C PRO A 321 -12.48 -9.48 17.01
N SER A 322 -12.12 -8.19 16.88
CA SER A 322 -13.00 -7.06 17.18
C SER A 322 -14.31 -7.17 16.42
N THR A 323 -15.38 -7.49 17.17
CA THR A 323 -16.75 -7.23 16.72
C THR A 323 -16.94 -5.72 16.85
N MET A 324 -17.30 -5.04 15.78
CA MET A 324 -17.58 -3.60 15.79
C MET A 324 -18.54 -3.25 16.91
N MET A 325 -18.23 -2.19 17.62
CA MET A 325 -19.23 -1.42 18.34
C MET A 325 -20.23 -0.91 17.31
N ALA A 326 -21.38 -1.55 17.22
CA ALA A 326 -22.56 -0.95 16.62
C ALA A 326 -22.80 0.33 17.42
N GLY A 327 -22.64 1.48 16.78
CA GLY A 327 -23.02 2.75 17.37
C GLY A 327 -24.51 2.73 17.65
N ASP A 328 -24.86 2.74 18.92
CA ASP A 328 -26.20 3.02 19.37
C ASP A 328 -26.53 4.49 19.12
N GLY A 329 -27.60 4.74 18.32
CA GLY A 329 -28.41 5.96 18.34
C GLY A 329 -27.96 7.10 17.49
#